data_758a81c7204b41ace10f3c3abbcf0f3e
#
_entry.id   758a81c7204b41ace10f3c3abbcf0f3e
#
_cell.length_a   1.000
_cell.length_b   1.000
_cell.length_c   1.000
_cell.angle_alpha   90.00
_cell.angle_beta   90.00
_cell.angle_gamma   90.00
#
_symmetry.space_group_name_H-M   'P 1'
#
loop_
_entity.id
_entity.type
_entity.pdbx_description
1 polymer ?
#
loop_
_entity_poly.entity_id
_entity_poly.type
_entity_poly.pdbx_seq_one_letter_code
_entity_poly.pdbx_strand_id
1 'polypeptide(L)'
;MIDIDGYRPNVGIVLLNADGRLFWARRINRDGWQFPQGGMRSDETPLEAMYRELEEETGLTPEHVEVVAATRGWLRYKLPQRYVRHHQHPTCIGQKQVWFLLKLVSDEASLRLDSGEKPEFDIWRWVDFWYPAAHVVNFKRQVYERALRHFAPLVEGMCRIELGHAPPREGDEPPADEHRHGWRVA
;
A
#
# COMPACT_ATOMS: atom_id res chain seq x y z
N MET A 1 -12.34 -3.43 -15.53
CA MET A 1 -12.99 -4.78 -15.62
C MET A 1 -13.14 -5.33 -14.21
N ILE A 2 -14.18 -6.16 -13.94
CA ILE A 2 -14.35 -6.88 -12.67
C ILE A 2 -14.28 -8.36 -13.04
N ASP A 3 -13.53 -9.17 -12.25
CA ASP A 3 -13.40 -10.59 -12.52
C ASP A 3 -14.64 -11.40 -12.08
N ILE A 4 -14.63 -12.70 -12.36
CA ILE A 4 -15.74 -13.61 -12.05
C ILE A 4 -16.04 -13.73 -10.55
N ASP A 5 -15.02 -13.49 -9.71
CA ASP A 5 -15.13 -13.50 -8.25
C ASP A 5 -15.60 -12.15 -7.68
N GLY A 6 -15.89 -11.15 -8.53
CA GLY A 6 -16.36 -9.83 -8.14
C GLY A 6 -15.25 -8.86 -7.71
N TYR A 7 -13.97 -9.17 -8.01
CA TYR A 7 -12.86 -8.27 -7.66
C TYR A 7 -12.40 -7.45 -8.87
N ARG A 8 -12.11 -6.17 -8.62
CA ARG A 8 -11.49 -5.29 -9.61
C ARG A 8 -9.98 -5.47 -9.56
N PRO A 9 -9.31 -5.83 -10.68
CA PRO A 9 -7.85 -5.85 -10.80
C PRO A 9 -7.27 -4.44 -10.60
N ASN A 10 -6.19 -4.36 -9.85
CA ASN A 10 -5.60 -3.10 -9.42
C ASN A 10 -4.09 -3.30 -9.19
N VAL A 11 -3.32 -2.23 -9.17
CA VAL A 11 -1.92 -2.20 -8.77
C VAL A 11 -1.74 -1.32 -7.56
N GLY A 12 -0.77 -1.64 -6.70
CA GLY A 12 -0.35 -0.80 -5.59
C GLY A 12 1.15 -0.55 -5.67
N ILE A 13 1.60 0.63 -5.28
CA ILE A 13 2.97 1.10 -5.44
C ILE A 13 3.54 1.48 -4.08
N VAL A 14 4.60 0.79 -3.67
CA VAL A 14 5.41 1.14 -2.51
C VAL A 14 6.68 1.79 -3.06
N LEU A 15 6.75 3.12 -2.96
CA LEU A 15 7.89 3.91 -3.42
C LEU A 15 8.82 4.20 -2.25
N LEU A 16 10.09 3.79 -2.39
CA LEU A 16 11.15 3.89 -1.40
C LEU A 16 12.12 5.00 -1.80
N ASN A 17 12.49 5.87 -0.86
CA ASN A 17 13.60 6.81 -1.06
C ASN A 17 14.96 6.20 -0.65
N ALA A 18 16.03 6.97 -0.80
CA ALA A 18 17.39 6.55 -0.47
C ALA A 18 17.59 6.20 1.04
N ASP A 19 16.78 6.81 1.92
CA ASP A 19 16.85 6.60 3.38
C ASP A 19 15.99 5.40 3.83
N GLY A 20 15.36 4.67 2.90
CA GLY A 20 14.46 3.55 3.23
C GLY A 20 13.09 3.97 3.73
N ARG A 21 12.69 5.24 3.53
CA ARG A 21 11.38 5.75 3.88
C ARG A 21 10.41 5.60 2.72
N LEU A 22 9.12 5.48 3.04
CA LEU A 22 8.06 5.23 2.06
C LEU A 22 7.28 6.49 1.74
N PHE A 23 6.98 6.69 0.45
CA PHE A 23 6.06 7.72 -0.02
C PHE A 23 4.66 7.46 0.51
N TRP A 24 4.07 8.50 1.12
CA TRP A 24 2.74 8.42 1.72
C TRP A 24 1.95 9.68 1.40
N ALA A 25 0.79 9.55 0.74
CA ALA A 25 0.07 10.70 0.21
C ALA A 25 -1.37 10.79 0.71
N ARG A 26 -1.85 12.03 0.89
CA ARG A 26 -3.20 12.35 1.33
C ARG A 26 -4.13 12.48 0.12
N ARG A 27 -5.28 11.84 0.20
CA ARG A 27 -6.29 11.89 -0.87
C ARG A 27 -7.07 13.21 -0.86
N ILE A 28 -7.25 13.79 -2.05
CA ILE A 28 -8.14 14.95 -2.25
C ILE A 28 -9.60 14.52 -2.04
N ASN A 29 -10.36 15.38 -1.32
CA ASN A 29 -11.81 15.20 -1.10
C ASN A 29 -12.24 13.85 -0.50
N ARG A 30 -11.32 13.14 0.14
CA ARG A 30 -11.59 11.89 0.86
C ARG A 30 -10.72 11.80 2.09
N ASP A 31 -11.28 11.23 3.14
CA ASP A 31 -10.48 10.96 4.33
C ASP A 31 -9.43 9.90 4.05
N GLY A 32 -8.25 10.14 4.60
CA GLY A 32 -7.19 9.15 4.68
C GLY A 32 -6.03 9.40 3.73
N TRP A 33 -4.97 8.71 4.09
CA TRP A 33 -3.71 8.63 3.38
C TRP A 33 -3.55 7.24 2.78
N GLN A 34 -2.84 7.16 1.68
CA GLN A 34 -2.59 5.87 1.03
C GLN A 34 -1.31 5.89 0.18
N PHE A 35 -0.87 4.70 -0.23
CA PHE A 35 0.07 4.52 -1.31
C PHE A 35 -0.56 4.83 -2.66
N PRO A 36 0.21 5.25 -3.67
CA PRO A 36 -0.27 5.30 -5.05
C PRO A 36 -0.80 3.95 -5.49
N GLN A 37 -1.97 3.96 -6.15
CA GLN A 37 -2.65 2.73 -6.57
C GLN A 37 -3.78 3.02 -7.54
N GLY A 38 -3.96 2.16 -8.52
CA GLY A 38 -5.08 2.33 -9.43
C GLY A 38 -5.53 1.08 -10.14
N GLY A 39 -6.64 1.20 -10.87
CA GLY A 39 -7.27 0.11 -11.55
C GLY A 39 -6.59 -0.23 -12.87
N MET A 40 -6.41 -1.51 -13.14
CA MET A 40 -5.92 -1.96 -14.44
C MET A 40 -7.00 -1.80 -15.52
N ARG A 41 -6.59 -1.42 -16.73
CA ARG A 41 -7.37 -1.49 -17.96
C ARG A 41 -7.36 -2.92 -18.50
N SER A 42 -8.26 -3.23 -19.43
CA SER A 42 -8.40 -4.60 -19.98
C SER A 42 -7.22 -5.04 -20.84
N ASP A 43 -6.52 -4.10 -21.39
CA ASP A 43 -5.40 -4.24 -22.32
C ASP A 43 -4.03 -3.98 -21.69
N GLU A 44 -3.99 -3.77 -20.36
CA GLU A 44 -2.77 -3.52 -19.61
C GLU A 44 -2.27 -4.76 -18.87
N THR A 45 -0.97 -4.94 -18.86
CA THR A 45 -0.27 -5.78 -17.88
C THR A 45 -0.18 -5.06 -16.53
N PRO A 46 0.04 -5.78 -15.41
CA PRO A 46 0.26 -5.13 -14.11
C PRO A 46 1.42 -4.11 -14.12
N LEU A 47 2.47 -4.34 -14.88
CA LEU A 47 3.62 -3.45 -14.98
C LEU A 47 3.28 -2.14 -15.72
N GLU A 48 2.55 -2.24 -16.82
CA GLU A 48 2.08 -1.06 -17.57
C GLU A 48 1.11 -0.22 -16.75
N ALA A 49 0.16 -0.88 -16.06
CA ALA A 49 -0.76 -0.21 -15.14
C ALA A 49 -0.01 0.50 -14.00
N MET A 50 1.04 -0.13 -13.45
CA MET A 50 1.85 0.46 -12.39
C MET A 50 2.55 1.74 -12.87
N TYR A 51 3.19 1.73 -14.04
CA TYR A 51 3.86 2.93 -14.56
C TYR A 51 2.87 4.05 -14.89
N ARG A 52 1.72 3.73 -15.47
CA ARG A 52 0.68 4.72 -15.75
C ARG A 52 0.15 5.36 -14.46
N GLU A 53 -0.20 4.57 -13.45
CA GLU A 53 -0.68 5.09 -12.16
C GLU A 53 0.41 5.87 -11.40
N LEU A 54 1.67 5.43 -11.51
CA LEU A 54 2.82 6.17 -10.96
C LEU A 54 2.90 7.59 -11.56
N GLU A 55 2.83 7.69 -12.88
CA GLU A 55 2.91 8.96 -13.59
C GLU A 55 1.67 9.83 -13.30
N GLU A 56 0.45 9.26 -13.39
CA GLU A 56 -0.80 9.98 -13.14
C GLU A 56 -0.88 10.56 -11.71
N GLU A 57 -0.38 9.82 -10.70
CA GLU A 57 -0.53 10.20 -9.29
C GLU A 57 0.68 10.90 -8.69
N THR A 58 1.88 10.75 -9.27
CA THR A 58 3.14 11.29 -8.70
C THR A 58 4.00 12.06 -9.69
N GLY A 59 3.67 12.06 -10.99
CA GLY A 59 4.47 12.67 -12.04
C GLY A 59 5.77 11.93 -12.36
N LEU A 60 6.03 10.82 -11.69
CA LEU A 60 7.26 10.03 -11.94
C LEU A 60 7.07 9.11 -13.13
N THR A 61 8.07 9.11 -14.01
CA THR A 61 8.15 8.25 -15.20
C THR A 61 9.15 7.10 -14.96
N PRO A 62 9.25 6.10 -15.86
CA PRO A 62 10.15 4.96 -15.67
C PRO A 62 11.61 5.32 -15.38
N GLU A 63 12.14 6.42 -15.94
CA GLU A 63 13.51 6.88 -15.71
C GLU A 63 13.75 7.40 -14.28
N HIS A 64 12.69 7.73 -13.54
CA HIS A 64 12.80 8.26 -12.19
C HIS A 64 12.84 7.15 -11.11
N VAL A 65 12.55 5.90 -11.49
CA VAL A 65 12.41 4.80 -10.54
C VAL A 65 13.07 3.51 -11.02
N GLU A 66 13.48 2.69 -10.07
CA GLU A 66 13.91 1.32 -10.30
C GLU A 66 12.85 0.36 -9.74
N VAL A 67 12.40 -0.62 -10.54
CA VAL A 67 11.52 -1.68 -10.06
C VAL A 67 12.34 -2.74 -9.32
N VAL A 68 12.21 -2.78 -8.03
CA VAL A 68 12.95 -3.73 -7.16
C VAL A 68 12.28 -5.08 -7.11
N ALA A 69 10.96 -5.11 -6.91
CA ALA A 69 10.20 -6.34 -6.78
C ALA A 69 8.70 -6.13 -7.05
N ALA A 70 8.01 -7.25 -7.23
CA ALA A 70 6.55 -7.31 -7.24
C ALA A 70 6.07 -8.52 -6.42
N THR A 71 4.84 -8.46 -5.90
CA THR A 71 4.22 -9.62 -5.27
C THR A 71 3.94 -10.71 -6.30
N ARG A 72 4.21 -11.97 -5.95
CA ARG A 72 4.04 -13.13 -6.87
C ARG A 72 2.59 -13.41 -7.24
N GLY A 73 1.61 -12.77 -6.59
CA GLY A 73 0.20 -13.01 -6.81
C GLY A 73 -0.67 -11.89 -6.30
N TRP A 74 -1.96 -12.09 -6.47
CA TRP A 74 -2.98 -11.11 -6.12
C TRP A 74 -3.23 -11.06 -4.61
N LEU A 75 -3.03 -9.91 -4.00
CA LEU A 75 -3.48 -9.61 -2.65
C LEU A 75 -4.89 -9.02 -2.73
N ARG A 76 -5.84 -9.57 -1.96
CA ARG A 76 -7.26 -9.22 -2.05
C ARG A 76 -7.73 -8.56 -0.77
N TYR A 77 -8.64 -7.59 -0.92
CA TYR A 77 -9.45 -7.06 0.18
C TYR A 77 -10.88 -6.82 -0.28
N LYS A 78 -11.82 -6.92 0.66
CA LYS A 78 -13.24 -6.63 0.43
C LYS A 78 -13.55 -5.17 0.76
N LEU A 79 -14.44 -4.58 -0.01
CA LEU A 79 -14.99 -3.27 0.31
C LEU A 79 -16.03 -3.40 1.44
N PRO A 80 -16.07 -2.47 2.40
CA PRO A 80 -17.21 -2.34 3.30
C PRO A 80 -18.50 -2.19 2.51
N GLN A 81 -19.60 -2.73 3.02
CA GLN A 81 -20.91 -2.74 2.34
C GLN A 81 -21.35 -1.35 1.84
N ARG A 82 -21.07 -0.30 2.62
CA ARG A 82 -21.37 1.10 2.23
C ARG A 82 -20.65 1.60 0.97
N TYR A 83 -19.60 0.92 0.53
CA TYR A 83 -18.85 1.25 -0.70
C TYR A 83 -19.18 0.32 -1.86
N VAL A 84 -19.94 -0.76 -1.63
CA VAL A 84 -20.38 -1.68 -2.68
C VAL A 84 -21.55 -1.05 -3.43
N ARG A 85 -21.40 -0.85 -4.75
CA ARG A 85 -22.43 -0.28 -5.63
C ARG A 85 -23.29 -1.42 -6.20
N HIS A 86 -24.31 -1.83 -5.47
CA HIS A 86 -25.16 -2.97 -5.84
C HIS A 86 -25.95 -2.77 -7.15
N HIS A 87 -26.13 -1.52 -7.59
CA HIS A 87 -26.80 -1.18 -8.85
C HIS A 87 -25.91 -1.29 -10.09
N GLN A 88 -24.60 -1.52 -9.92
CA GLN A 88 -23.65 -1.73 -11.02
C GLN A 88 -23.45 -3.23 -11.27
N HIS A 89 -23.48 -3.61 -12.55
CA HIS A 89 -23.25 -5.00 -12.98
C HIS A 89 -22.07 -5.06 -13.94
N PRO A 90 -21.09 -5.94 -13.70
CA PRO A 90 -20.94 -6.79 -12.51
C PRO A 90 -20.68 -5.99 -11.23
N THR A 91 -21.17 -6.48 -10.09
CA THR A 91 -20.98 -5.82 -8.80
C THR A 91 -19.54 -5.98 -8.32
N CYS A 92 -18.87 -4.87 -7.98
CA CYS A 92 -17.54 -4.88 -7.41
C CYS A 92 -17.61 -5.06 -5.89
N ILE A 93 -17.19 -6.20 -5.37
CA ILE A 93 -17.17 -6.51 -3.92
C ILE A 93 -15.84 -6.22 -3.26
N GLY A 94 -14.77 -5.99 -4.05
CA GLY A 94 -13.42 -5.78 -3.54
C GLY A 94 -12.41 -5.48 -4.64
N GLN A 95 -11.17 -5.39 -4.24
CA GLN A 95 -10.05 -5.26 -5.16
C GLN A 95 -9.05 -6.41 -4.96
N LYS A 96 -8.43 -6.83 -6.06
CA LYS A 96 -7.25 -7.70 -6.06
C LYS A 96 -6.08 -6.91 -6.62
N GLN A 97 -4.94 -6.91 -5.93
CA GLN A 97 -3.82 -6.03 -6.23
C GLN A 97 -2.52 -6.82 -6.42
N VAL A 98 -1.79 -6.49 -7.48
CA VAL A 98 -0.34 -6.76 -7.56
C VAL A 98 0.36 -5.53 -6.99
N TRP A 99 1.27 -5.74 -6.04
CA TRP A 99 2.04 -4.68 -5.42
C TRP A 99 3.46 -4.66 -5.98
N PHE A 100 3.96 -3.45 -6.22
CA PHE A 100 5.31 -3.19 -6.68
C PHE A 100 6.08 -2.42 -5.62
N LEU A 101 7.34 -2.82 -5.40
CA LEU A 101 8.33 -2.06 -4.67
C LEU A 101 9.20 -1.33 -5.68
N LEU A 102 9.18 -0.01 -5.61
CA LEU A 102 10.00 0.87 -6.44
C LEU A 102 10.99 1.63 -5.56
N LYS A 103 12.18 1.89 -6.10
CA LYS A 103 13.16 2.79 -5.51
C LYS A 103 13.22 4.07 -6.34
N LEU A 104 13.10 5.23 -5.68
CA LEU A 104 13.33 6.53 -6.32
C LEU A 104 14.83 6.66 -6.63
N VAL A 105 15.18 6.89 -7.90
CA VAL A 105 16.56 7.07 -8.37
C VAL A 105 16.81 8.49 -8.90
N SER A 106 15.78 9.32 -8.94
CA SER A 106 15.84 10.74 -9.27
C SER A 106 15.79 11.62 -8.02
N ASP A 107 15.91 12.93 -8.22
CA ASP A 107 15.66 13.94 -7.19
C ASP A 107 14.17 13.95 -6.79
N GLU A 108 13.87 14.19 -5.51
CA GLU A 108 12.50 14.32 -5.01
C GLU A 108 11.73 15.48 -5.65
N ALA A 109 12.42 16.47 -6.20
CA ALA A 109 11.82 17.55 -6.98
C ALA A 109 11.09 17.09 -8.25
N SER A 110 11.32 15.83 -8.67
CA SER A 110 10.58 15.19 -9.77
C SER A 110 9.15 14.80 -9.37
N LEU A 111 8.85 14.71 -8.06
CA LEU A 111 7.51 14.39 -7.55
C LEU A 111 6.54 15.54 -7.78
N ARG A 112 5.45 15.28 -8.50
CA ARG A 112 4.38 16.23 -8.80
C ARG A 112 3.03 15.57 -8.63
N LEU A 113 2.19 16.11 -7.76
CA LEU A 113 0.86 15.58 -7.50
C LEU A 113 -0.21 16.10 -8.46
N ASP A 114 0.14 17.05 -9.31
CA ASP A 114 -0.74 17.75 -10.26
C ASP A 114 -0.54 17.30 -11.72
N SER A 115 0.18 16.22 -11.95
CA SER A 115 0.52 15.73 -13.31
C SER A 115 -0.65 15.11 -14.06
N GLY A 116 -1.63 14.54 -13.35
CA GLY A 116 -2.80 13.92 -13.94
C GLY A 116 -3.94 14.90 -14.21
N GLU A 117 -4.85 14.57 -15.14
CA GLU A 117 -6.06 15.37 -15.40
C GLU A 117 -6.96 15.54 -14.16
N LYS A 118 -6.91 14.60 -13.24
CA LYS A 118 -7.66 14.58 -11.99
C LYS A 118 -6.74 14.18 -10.85
N PRO A 119 -6.04 15.15 -10.23
CA PRO A 119 -5.15 14.85 -9.12
C PRO A 119 -5.85 14.06 -8.01
N GLU A 120 -5.25 12.96 -7.58
CA GLU A 120 -5.79 12.13 -6.49
C GLU A 120 -5.26 12.55 -5.12
N PHE A 121 -4.08 13.16 -5.08
CA PHE A 121 -3.38 13.58 -3.87
C PHE A 121 -3.13 15.09 -3.87
N ASP A 122 -3.11 15.68 -2.65
CA ASP A 122 -2.79 17.11 -2.44
C ASP A 122 -1.55 17.34 -1.58
N ILE A 123 -1.15 16.38 -0.77
CA ILE A 123 0.02 16.43 0.09
C ILE A 123 0.67 15.05 0.14
N TRP A 124 1.99 15.01 0.20
CA TRP A 124 2.74 13.80 0.43
C TRP A 124 3.84 14.01 1.47
N ARG A 125 4.38 12.91 2.00
CA ARG A 125 5.52 12.89 2.92
C ARG A 125 6.21 11.54 2.88
N TRP A 126 7.45 11.49 3.32
CA TRP A 126 8.16 10.26 3.62
C TRP A 126 7.82 9.79 5.04
N VAL A 127 7.55 8.50 5.19
CA VAL A 127 7.20 7.89 6.48
C VAL A 127 8.03 6.63 6.71
N ASP A 128 8.09 6.19 7.97
CA ASP A 128 8.77 4.96 8.33
C ASP A 128 8.07 3.75 7.72
N PHE A 129 8.82 2.67 7.49
CA PHE A 129 8.38 1.53 6.68
C PHE A 129 7.04 0.93 7.12
N TRP A 130 6.80 0.75 8.43
CA TRP A 130 5.57 0.17 8.95
C TRP A 130 4.44 1.18 9.19
N TYR A 131 4.73 2.47 9.11
CA TYR A 131 3.75 3.53 9.36
C TYR A 131 2.47 3.39 8.52
N PRO A 132 2.54 3.09 7.18
CA PRO A 132 1.34 2.96 6.35
C PRO A 132 0.40 1.85 6.77
N ALA A 133 0.91 0.70 7.23
CA ALA A 133 0.09 -0.41 7.69
C ALA A 133 -0.74 -0.05 8.92
N ALA A 134 -0.20 0.78 9.82
CA ALA A 134 -0.90 1.23 11.02
C ALA A 134 -1.92 2.34 10.75
N HIS A 135 -1.73 3.15 9.69
CA HIS A 135 -2.49 4.40 9.46
C HIS A 135 -3.40 4.39 8.23
N VAL A 136 -3.37 3.34 7.42
CA VAL A 136 -4.33 3.18 6.32
C VAL A 136 -5.73 2.87 6.87
N VAL A 137 -6.77 3.18 6.09
CA VAL A 137 -8.15 2.81 6.43
C VAL A 137 -8.28 1.32 6.72
N ASN A 138 -9.01 0.95 7.77
CA ASN A 138 -9.06 -0.40 8.34
C ASN A 138 -9.23 -1.52 7.31
N PHE A 139 -10.14 -1.38 6.37
CA PHE A 139 -10.41 -2.45 5.39
C PHE A 139 -9.27 -2.70 4.39
N LYS A 140 -8.26 -1.81 4.33
CA LYS A 140 -7.03 -2.00 3.54
C LYS A 140 -5.84 -2.47 4.38
N ARG A 141 -5.93 -2.44 5.71
CA ARG A 141 -4.79 -2.72 6.60
C ARG A 141 -4.13 -4.06 6.28
N GLN A 142 -4.90 -5.12 6.20
CA GLN A 142 -4.38 -6.47 5.96
C GLN A 142 -3.63 -6.61 4.62
N VAL A 143 -4.10 -5.97 3.54
CA VAL A 143 -3.40 -6.03 2.26
C VAL A 143 -2.11 -5.22 2.28
N TYR A 144 -2.08 -4.09 3.01
CA TYR A 144 -0.87 -3.29 3.22
C TYR A 144 0.18 -4.05 4.03
N GLU A 145 -0.21 -4.66 5.15
CA GLU A 145 0.68 -5.49 5.96
C GLU A 145 1.28 -6.65 5.16
N ARG A 146 0.48 -7.35 4.37
CA ARG A 146 0.95 -8.44 3.52
C ARG A 146 1.94 -7.97 2.47
N ALA A 147 1.69 -6.84 1.81
CA ALA A 147 2.60 -6.25 0.84
C ALA A 147 3.93 -5.84 1.49
N LEU A 148 3.87 -5.10 2.61
CA LEU A 148 5.07 -4.65 3.32
C LEU A 148 5.87 -5.83 3.90
N ARG A 149 5.23 -6.86 4.46
CA ARG A 149 5.93 -8.08 4.92
C ARG A 149 6.64 -8.81 3.77
N HIS A 150 6.07 -8.77 2.57
CA HIS A 150 6.72 -9.35 1.39
C HIS A 150 7.98 -8.59 1.00
N PHE A 151 7.97 -7.25 1.14
CA PHE A 151 9.07 -6.39 0.73
C PHE A 151 10.12 -6.13 1.82
N ALA A 152 9.78 -6.29 3.10
CA ALA A 152 10.67 -6.00 4.22
C ALA A 152 12.09 -6.61 4.09
N PRO A 153 12.26 -7.91 3.79
CA PRO A 153 13.59 -8.51 3.67
C PRO A 153 14.44 -7.88 2.55
N LEU A 154 13.79 -7.40 1.48
CA LEU A 154 14.47 -6.75 0.37
C LEU A 154 14.95 -5.36 0.76
N VAL A 155 14.11 -4.58 1.44
CA VAL A 155 14.44 -3.23 1.91
C VAL A 155 15.55 -3.27 2.96
N GLU A 156 15.49 -4.19 3.93
CA GLU A 156 16.57 -4.41 4.91
C GLU A 156 17.90 -4.73 4.22
N GLY A 157 17.87 -5.61 3.22
CA GLY A 157 19.06 -5.97 2.44
C GLY A 157 19.66 -4.82 1.63
N MET A 158 18.82 -3.94 1.10
CA MET A 158 19.24 -2.82 0.25
C MET A 158 19.75 -1.61 1.04
N CYS A 159 19.07 -1.28 2.12
CA CYS A 159 19.31 -0.03 2.83
C CYS A 159 20.15 -0.22 4.10
N ARG A 160 20.45 -1.46 4.53
CA ARG A 160 21.04 -1.80 5.84
C ARG A 160 20.32 -1.13 7.01
N ILE A 161 19.00 -1.05 6.91
CA ILE A 161 18.12 -0.38 7.86
C ILE A 161 17.42 -1.44 8.70
N GLU A 162 17.38 -1.26 10.01
CA GLU A 162 16.45 -1.98 10.88
C GLU A 162 15.06 -1.36 10.70
N LEU A 163 14.14 -2.09 10.07
CA LEU A 163 12.78 -1.59 9.77
C LEU A 163 11.85 -1.55 10.99
N GLY A 164 12.35 -1.88 12.17
CA GLY A 164 11.53 -2.02 13.37
C GLY A 164 10.63 -3.27 13.32
N HIS A 165 9.73 -3.37 14.29
CA HIS A 165 8.84 -4.54 14.38
C HIS A 165 7.61 -4.33 13.50
N ALA A 166 7.26 -5.35 12.73
CA ALA A 166 5.98 -5.40 12.05
C ALA A 166 4.84 -5.34 13.11
N PRO A 167 3.69 -4.71 12.79
CA PRO A 167 2.55 -4.73 13.69
C PRO A 167 2.15 -6.18 14.03
N PRO A 168 1.64 -6.46 15.24
CA PRO A 168 1.18 -7.78 15.64
C PRO A 168 0.12 -8.28 14.64
N ARG A 169 0.11 -9.56 14.36
CA ARG A 169 -0.91 -10.17 13.52
C ARG A 169 -2.23 -10.21 14.27
N GLU A 170 -3.33 -10.06 13.56
CA GLU A 170 -4.65 -10.32 14.09
C GLU A 170 -4.69 -11.80 14.53
N GLY A 171 -4.69 -12.08 15.84
CA GLY A 171 -4.56 -13.42 16.43
C GLY A 171 -3.30 -13.67 17.28
N ASP A 172 -2.31 -12.78 17.24
CA ASP A 172 -1.21 -12.79 18.21
C ASP A 172 -1.69 -12.09 19.51
N GLU A 173 -2.54 -12.76 20.28
CA GLU A 173 -2.76 -12.35 21.67
C GLU A 173 -1.46 -12.54 22.44
N PRO A 174 -1.01 -11.53 23.22
CA PRO A 174 0.11 -11.73 24.13
C PRO A 174 -0.29 -12.86 25.11
N PRO A 175 0.64 -13.76 25.49
CA PRO A 175 0.34 -14.80 26.46
C PRO A 175 -0.22 -14.15 27.71
N ALA A 176 -1.33 -14.66 28.19
CA ALA A 176 -1.98 -14.22 29.41
C ALA A 176 -0.94 -14.18 30.53
N ASP A 177 -0.83 -13.05 31.20
CA ASP A 177 0.11 -12.81 32.28
C ASP A 177 -0.28 -13.68 33.50
N GLU A 178 0.24 -14.92 33.55
CA GLU A 178 0.09 -15.85 34.64
C GLU A 178 1.03 -15.52 35.81
N HIS A 179 1.01 -14.31 36.34
CA HIS A 179 1.63 -14.02 37.64
C HIS A 179 0.93 -12.87 38.38
N ARG A 180 -0.31 -13.14 38.86
CA ARG A 180 -0.82 -12.45 40.05
C ARG A 180 -0.93 -13.44 41.21
N HIS A 181 0.19 -13.78 41.77
CA HIS A 181 0.20 -14.37 43.11
C HIS A 181 0.56 -13.30 44.14
N GLY A 182 -0.44 -12.88 44.87
CA GLY A 182 -0.55 -12.88 46.34
C GLY A 182 0.58 -12.19 47.11
N TRP A 183 0.42 -10.90 47.38
CA TRP A 183 0.98 -10.33 48.62
C TRP A 183 -0.13 -10.25 49.68
N ARG A 184 -0.11 -11.18 50.62
CA ARG A 184 -0.81 -10.99 51.92
C ARG A 184 0.12 -10.15 52.79
N VAL A 185 -0.39 -9.03 53.26
CA VAL A 185 0.23 -8.25 54.34
C VAL A 185 -0.26 -8.86 55.68
N ALA A 186 0.68 -9.20 56.53
CA ALA A 186 0.47 -9.48 57.95
C ALA A 186 0.52 -8.16 58.73
#